data_978ac9795dfa03c5c03ae1955c844854
#
_entry.id   978ac9795dfa03c5c03ae1955c844854
#
_cell.length_a   1.000
_cell.length_b   1.000
_cell.length_c   1.000
_cell.angle_alpha   90.00
_cell.angle_beta   90.00
_cell.angle_gamma   90.00
#
_symmetry.space_group_name_H-M   'P 1'
#
loop_
_entity.id
_entity.type
_entity.pdbx_description
1 polymer ?
#
loop_
_entity_poly.entity_id
_entity_poly.type
_entity_poly.pdbx_seq_one_letter_code
_entity_poly.pdbx_strand_id
1 'polypeptide(L)'
;EITTRLVGSEMCIRDRFEIVVNKSVFMIGKKDTNDGVITFNKMISRVHCKITSSRGQYWITDLQSSNGTFINHARLQPNQPYELKNGDIVRLANSDFQAVID
;
A
#
# COMPACT_ATOMS: atom_id res chain seq x y z
N GLU A 1 18.26 6.05 -9.29
CA GLU A 1 16.92 6.49 -8.85
C GLU A 1 16.18 5.35 -8.18
N ILE A 2 15.71 5.59 -6.97
CA ILE A 2 15.02 4.56 -6.18
C ILE A 2 13.56 4.55 -6.58
N THR A 3 13.06 3.38 -6.94
CA THR A 3 11.64 3.20 -7.22
C THR A 3 11.04 2.24 -6.21
N THR A 4 9.80 2.50 -5.85
CA THR A 4 9.06 1.67 -4.92
C THR A 4 7.74 1.29 -5.56
N ARG A 5 7.37 0.01 -5.40
CA ARG A 5 6.09 -0.46 -5.90
C ARG A 5 5.52 -1.53 -4.99
N LEU A 6 4.21 -1.65 -5.03
CA LEU A 6 3.50 -2.73 -4.36
C LEU A 6 2.99 -3.69 -5.42
N VAL A 7 3.32 -4.95 -5.28
CA VAL A 7 2.94 -5.98 -6.24
C VAL A 7 1.95 -6.92 -5.58
N GLY A 8 0.78 -7.08 -6.18
CA GLY A 8 -0.25 -7.97 -5.65
C GLY A 8 0.22 -9.41 -5.68
N SER A 9 0.23 -10.07 -4.52
CA SER A 9 0.78 -11.41 -4.38
C SER A 9 -0.25 -12.50 -4.64
N GLU A 10 -1.53 -12.18 -4.55
CA GLU A 10 -2.60 -13.16 -4.74
C GLU A 10 -3.36 -12.97 -6.03
N MET A 11 -2.79 -12.23 -6.95
CA MET A 11 -3.46 -11.91 -8.20
C MET A 11 -3.32 -13.05 -9.19
N CYS A 12 -4.28 -13.10 -10.12
CA CYS A 12 -4.21 -14.02 -11.23
C CYS A 12 -2.88 -13.83 -11.97
N ILE A 13 -2.29 -14.91 -12.40
CA ILE A 13 -0.96 -14.89 -13.04
C ILE A 13 -0.90 -13.92 -14.22
N ARG A 14 -2.00 -13.75 -14.92
CA ARG A 14 -2.02 -12.91 -16.12
C ARG A 14 -1.98 -11.43 -15.83
N ASP A 15 -2.63 -11.02 -14.73
CA ASP A 15 -2.82 -9.60 -14.45
C ASP A 15 -2.21 -9.24 -13.11
N ARG A 16 -0.91 -9.23 -13.11
CA ARG A 16 -0.19 -8.79 -11.93
C ARG A 16 -0.55 -7.35 -11.64
N PHE A 17 -1.18 -7.11 -10.52
CA PHE A 17 -1.52 -5.76 -10.11
C PHE A 17 -0.31 -5.12 -9.48
N GLU A 18 0.06 -3.96 -9.97
CA GLU A 18 1.26 -3.28 -9.51
C GLU A 18 0.96 -1.81 -9.28
N ILE A 19 1.32 -1.30 -8.12
CA ILE A 19 1.17 0.11 -7.78
C ILE A 19 2.57 0.72 -7.71
N VAL A 20 2.86 1.62 -8.63
CA VAL A 20 4.16 2.31 -8.66
C VAL A 20 4.04 3.59 -7.85
N VAL A 21 4.81 3.68 -6.77
CA VAL A 21 4.80 4.84 -5.89
C VAL A 21 5.79 5.86 -6.46
N ASN A 22 5.25 6.90 -7.08
CA ASN A 22 6.04 7.88 -7.81
C ASN A 22 5.92 9.30 -7.26
N LYS A 23 5.46 9.43 -6.03
CA LYS A 23 5.32 10.72 -5.35
C LYS A 23 5.78 10.60 -3.91
N SER A 24 6.16 11.72 -3.31
CA SER A 24 6.58 11.71 -1.91
C SER A 24 5.40 11.49 -0.95
N VAL A 25 4.19 11.78 -1.38
CA VAL A 25 2.96 11.42 -0.66
C VAL A 25 2.05 10.74 -1.66
N PHE A 26 1.79 9.46 -1.46
CA PHE A 26 1.07 8.62 -2.41
C PHE A 26 -0.14 8.01 -1.72
N MET A 27 -1.33 8.40 -2.14
CA MET A 27 -2.58 7.93 -1.53
C MET A 27 -3.07 6.67 -2.23
N ILE A 28 -3.53 5.70 -1.45
CA ILE A 28 -4.02 4.42 -1.97
C ILE A 28 -5.41 4.17 -1.42
N GLY A 29 -6.32 3.77 -2.28
CA GLY A 29 -7.67 3.43 -1.88
C GLY A 29 -8.55 3.08 -3.05
N LYS A 30 -9.83 2.92 -2.78
CA LYS A 30 -10.81 2.51 -3.78
C LYS A 30 -11.29 3.67 -4.64
N LYS A 31 -11.27 4.88 -4.09
CA LYS A 31 -11.75 6.06 -4.80
C LYS A 31 -10.79 6.47 -5.91
N ASP A 32 -11.32 6.85 -7.05
CA ASP A 32 -10.51 7.16 -8.23
C ASP A 32 -9.67 8.44 -8.10
N THR A 33 -9.86 9.22 -7.05
CA THR A 33 -9.02 10.39 -6.78
C THR A 33 -7.71 10.05 -6.09
N ASN A 34 -7.52 8.80 -5.67
CA ASN A 34 -6.25 8.35 -5.10
C ASN A 34 -5.18 8.24 -6.18
N ASP A 35 -3.92 8.26 -5.76
CA ASP A 35 -2.81 8.03 -6.68
C ASP A 35 -2.72 6.56 -7.10
N GLY A 36 -2.94 5.65 -6.16
CA GLY A 36 -3.07 4.23 -6.43
C GLY A 36 -4.51 3.80 -6.21
N VAL A 37 -5.18 3.38 -7.28
CA VAL A 37 -6.60 3.05 -7.21
C VAL A 37 -6.77 1.54 -7.25
N ILE A 38 -7.43 1.00 -6.22
CA ILE A 38 -7.71 -0.43 -6.12
C ILE A 38 -9.22 -0.62 -6.15
N THR A 39 -9.74 -1.17 -7.24
CA THR A 39 -11.16 -1.33 -7.42
C THR A 39 -11.64 -2.77 -7.31
N PHE A 40 -10.72 -3.73 -7.31
CA PHE A 40 -11.08 -5.15 -7.34
C PHE A 40 -11.47 -5.72 -5.97
N ASN A 41 -11.27 -4.97 -4.90
CA ASN A 41 -11.58 -5.44 -3.55
C ASN A 41 -12.46 -4.43 -2.83
N LYS A 42 -13.72 -4.82 -2.61
CA LYS A 42 -14.71 -3.92 -1.99
C LYS A 42 -14.41 -3.62 -0.53
N MET A 43 -13.58 -4.43 0.10
CA MET A 43 -13.23 -4.24 1.51
C MET A 43 -12.18 -3.15 1.72
N ILE A 44 -11.58 -2.67 0.65
CA ILE A 44 -10.64 -1.56 0.72
C ILE A 44 -11.41 -0.26 0.83
N SER A 45 -11.02 0.60 1.77
CA SER A 45 -11.67 1.88 2.00
C SER A 45 -11.41 2.84 0.86
N ARG A 46 -12.28 3.85 0.72
CA ARG A 46 -12.13 4.85 -0.34
C ARG A 46 -10.77 5.51 -0.30
N VAL A 47 -10.32 5.91 0.89
CA VAL A 47 -8.94 6.34 1.13
C VAL A 47 -8.44 5.42 2.23
N HIS A 48 -7.59 4.48 1.89
CA HIS A 48 -7.23 3.39 2.80
C HIS A 48 -5.93 3.67 3.55
N CYS A 49 -4.91 4.05 2.84
CA CYS A 49 -3.60 4.32 3.43
C CYS A 49 -2.83 5.26 2.53
N LYS A 50 -1.68 5.73 3.03
CA LYS A 50 -0.77 6.52 2.23
C LYS A 50 0.64 6.00 2.42
N ILE A 51 1.45 6.16 1.39
CA ILE A 51 2.87 5.90 1.46
C ILE A 51 3.59 7.23 1.33
N THR A 52 4.48 7.51 2.27
CA THR A 52 5.28 8.72 2.25
C THR A 52 6.75 8.34 2.09
N SER A 53 7.52 9.20 1.45
CA SER A 53 8.94 8.95 1.25
C SER A 53 9.75 10.20 1.61
N SER A 54 10.93 9.96 2.16
CA SER A 54 11.86 11.01 2.52
C SER A 54 13.26 10.40 2.59
N ARG A 55 14.20 11.03 1.88
CA ARG A 55 15.62 10.62 1.93
C ARG A 55 15.85 9.15 1.65
N GLY A 56 15.13 8.61 0.68
CA GLY A 56 15.27 7.20 0.29
C GLY A 56 14.58 6.21 1.19
N GLN A 57 13.87 6.67 2.20
CA GLN A 57 13.11 5.81 3.10
C GLN A 57 11.62 5.96 2.81
N TYR A 58 10.86 4.91 3.08
CA TYR A 58 9.42 4.88 2.84
C TYR A 58 8.68 4.51 4.11
N TRP A 59 7.53 5.12 4.30
CA TRP A 59 6.63 4.82 5.43
C TRP A 59 5.22 4.62 4.90
N ILE A 60 4.47 3.76 5.59
CA ILE A 60 3.06 3.56 5.29
C ILE A 60 2.23 3.94 6.51
N THR A 61 1.12 4.64 6.25
CA THR A 61 0.22 5.10 7.30
C THR A 61 -1.20 4.68 6.96
N ASP A 62 -1.86 3.99 7.88
CA ASP A 62 -3.27 3.66 7.73
C ASP A 62 -4.11 4.91 7.99
N LEU A 63 -5.06 5.19 7.11
CA LEU A 63 -5.89 6.38 7.21
C LEU A 63 -7.28 6.02 7.73
N GLN A 64 -7.31 5.34 8.87
CA GLN A 64 -8.55 4.91 9.52
C GLN A 64 -9.41 4.03 8.63
N SER A 65 -8.76 3.09 7.95
CA SER A 65 -9.46 2.16 7.09
C SER A 65 -10.39 1.26 7.91
N SER A 66 -11.49 0.84 7.30
CA SER A 66 -12.48 0.00 7.99
C SER A 66 -11.95 -1.38 8.30
N ASN A 67 -11.16 -1.95 7.39
CA ASN A 67 -10.71 -3.34 7.52
C ASN A 67 -9.21 -3.45 7.81
N GLY A 68 -8.53 -2.33 7.98
CA GLY A 68 -7.16 -2.31 8.47
C GLY A 68 -6.08 -2.38 7.40
N THR A 69 -4.89 -1.96 7.81
CA THR A 69 -3.66 -2.08 7.05
C THR A 69 -2.68 -2.86 7.92
N PHE A 70 -1.97 -3.81 7.32
CA PHE A 70 -1.06 -4.69 8.05
C PHE A 70 0.29 -4.72 7.36
N ILE A 71 1.36 -4.82 8.16
CA ILE A 71 2.71 -5.11 7.64
C ILE A 71 3.17 -6.40 8.29
N ASN A 72 3.49 -7.40 7.47
CA ASN A 72 3.97 -8.71 7.94
C ASN A 72 3.08 -9.27 9.05
N HIS A 73 1.76 -9.18 8.83
CA HIS A 73 0.70 -9.69 9.72
C HIS A 73 0.46 -8.85 10.98
N ALA A 74 1.12 -7.72 11.14
CA ALA A 74 0.90 -6.83 12.27
C ALA A 74 0.01 -5.67 11.85
N ARG A 75 -1.14 -5.51 12.51
CA ARG A 75 -2.06 -4.42 12.19
C ARG A 75 -1.49 -3.09 12.63
N LEU A 76 -1.54 -2.10 11.75
CA LEU A 76 -1.03 -0.77 12.03
C LEU A 76 -2.02 0.05 12.83
N GLN A 77 -1.49 0.90 13.71
CA GLN A 77 -2.32 1.90 14.39
C GLN A 77 -2.71 2.97 13.38
N PRO A 78 -3.98 3.42 13.36
CA PRO A 78 -4.39 4.46 12.44
C PRO A 78 -3.59 5.75 12.62
N ASN A 79 -3.29 6.39 11.51
CA ASN A 79 -2.64 7.70 11.48
C ASN A 79 -1.22 7.73 12.05
N GLN A 80 -0.58 6.56 12.15
CA GLN A 80 0.79 6.47 12.62
C GLN A 80 1.67 5.86 11.53
N PRO A 81 2.77 6.54 11.14
CA PRO A 81 3.63 6.00 10.09
C PRO A 81 4.49 4.85 10.59
N TYR A 82 4.65 3.84 9.74
CA TYR A 82 5.52 2.69 9.99
C TYR A 82 6.47 2.55 8.82
N GLU A 83 7.72 2.27 9.10
CA GLU A 83 8.72 2.13 8.05
C GLU A 83 8.40 0.93 7.17
N LEU A 84 8.49 1.15 5.85
CA LEU A 84 8.26 0.12 4.84
C LEU A 84 9.60 -0.27 4.24
N LYS A 85 9.90 -1.58 4.26
CA LYS A 85 11.17 -2.09 3.76
C LYS A 85 10.95 -3.02 2.58
N ASN A 86 11.99 -3.19 1.79
CA ASN A 86 11.92 -4.10 0.65
C ASN A 86 11.56 -5.51 1.12
N GLY A 87 10.59 -6.12 0.47
CA GLY A 87 10.14 -7.47 0.79
C GLY A 87 9.00 -7.54 1.79
N ASP A 88 8.64 -6.42 2.43
CA ASP A 88 7.54 -6.42 3.38
C ASP A 88 6.24 -6.80 2.70
N ILE A 89 5.43 -7.58 3.41
CA ILE A 89 4.09 -7.94 2.94
C ILE A 89 3.11 -6.94 3.53
N VAL A 90 2.46 -6.19 2.65
CA VAL A 90 1.48 -5.18 3.03
C VAL A 90 0.09 -5.75 2.73
N ARG A 91 -0.74 -5.83 3.75
CA ARG A 91 -2.12 -6.29 3.56
C ARG A 91 -3.07 -5.11 3.72
N LEU A 92 -3.87 -4.87 2.69
CA LEU A 92 -4.91 -3.86 2.71
C LEU A 92 -6.24 -4.59 2.75
N ALA A 93 -6.91 -4.52 3.89
CA ALA A 93 -8.11 -5.33 4.16
C ALA A 93 -7.73 -6.81 4.10
N ASN A 94 -8.10 -7.52 3.02
CA ASN A 94 -7.72 -8.92 2.84
C ASN A 94 -6.92 -9.16 1.56
N SER A 95 -6.32 -8.11 1.00
CA SER A 95 -5.47 -8.21 -0.18
C SER A 95 -4.02 -8.01 0.19
N ASP A 96 -3.16 -8.95 -0.21
CA ASP A 96 -1.75 -8.91 0.09
C ASP A 96 -0.94 -8.35 -1.08
N PHE A 97 0.02 -7.50 -0.75
CA PHE A 97 0.96 -6.92 -1.70
C PHE A 97 2.36 -7.08 -1.13
N GLN A 98 3.33 -7.24 -2.00
CA GLN A 98 4.72 -7.24 -1.59
C GLN A 98 5.36 -5.91 -1.97
N ALA A 99 6.05 -5.30 -1.00
CA ALA A 99 6.78 -4.07 -1.26
C ALA A 99 8.10 -4.41 -1.95
N VAL A 100 8.35 -3.74 -3.07
CA VAL A 100 9.60 -3.88 -3.82
C VAL A 100 10.23 -2.51 -3.87
N ILE A 101 11.35 -2.36 -3.18
CA ILE A 101 12.09 -1.10 -3.09
C ILE A 101 13.47 -1.32 -3.67
N ASP A 102 13.74 -0.62 -4.77
CA ASP A 102 15.03 -0.73 -5.46
C ASP A 102 16.10 0.16 -4.83
#